data_dd1038a470f4d8b514cae5a0389c83c9
#
_entry.id   dd1038a470f4d8b514cae5a0389c83c9
#
_cell.length_a   1.000
_cell.length_b   1.000
_cell.length_c   1.000
_cell.angle_alpha   90.00
_cell.angle_beta   90.00
_cell.angle_gamma   90.00
#
_symmetry.space_group_name_H-M   'P 1'
#
loop_
_entity.id
_entity.type
_entity.pdbx_description
1 polymer ?
#
loop_
_entity_poly.entity_id
_entity_poly.type
_entity_poly.pdbx_seq_one_letter_code
_entity_poly.pdbx_strand_id
1 'polypeptide(L)'
;MMQISPETQLFIREHSSDDVRVLALQAKKYPDIDMPTAITQIAGRKVAAEKIPSWWEIEKIWYPKHLSLEQCSSEITARYKARLFQGDSLTDLTGGFGIDCSFLATGFKSATYVERQEELCEIAAHNFPVLNLNHINVRNEDGVAYLQTMSPVDCIFLDPARRNEHGGKTVSIA
;
A
#
# COMPACT_ATOMS: atom_id res chain seq x y z
N MET A 1 -15.32 3.53 -2.29
CA MET A 1 -14.40 3.90 -1.18
C MET A 1 -14.54 2.87 -0.08
N MET A 2 -13.47 2.15 0.22
CA MET A 2 -13.43 1.14 1.29
C MET A 2 -13.77 1.80 2.63
N GLN A 3 -14.72 1.25 3.38
CA GLN A 3 -15.04 1.71 4.72
C GLN A 3 -15.04 0.51 5.66
N ILE A 4 -14.31 0.63 6.76
CA ILE A 4 -14.30 -0.41 7.81
C ILE A 4 -15.24 0.07 8.92
N SER A 5 -16.29 -0.71 9.22
CA SER A 5 -17.25 -0.34 10.27
C SER A 5 -16.57 -0.25 11.65
N PRO A 6 -17.11 0.55 12.58
CA PRO A 6 -16.58 0.65 13.95
C PRO A 6 -16.47 -0.71 14.64
N GLU A 7 -17.46 -1.59 14.42
CA GLU A 7 -17.50 -2.94 15.00
C GLU A 7 -16.35 -3.79 14.44
N THR A 8 -16.13 -3.74 13.13
CA THR A 8 -15.00 -4.45 12.48
C THR A 8 -13.65 -3.87 12.94
N GLN A 9 -13.54 -2.56 13.11
CA GLN A 9 -12.31 -1.94 13.64
C GLN A 9 -12.01 -2.39 15.08
N LEU A 10 -13.04 -2.46 15.93
CA LEU A 10 -12.90 -2.97 17.30
C LEU A 10 -12.45 -4.43 17.29
N PHE A 11 -13.09 -5.26 16.46
CA PHE A 11 -12.73 -6.66 16.27
C PHE A 11 -11.27 -6.85 15.85
N ILE A 12 -10.80 -6.09 14.86
CA ILE A 12 -9.40 -6.11 14.40
C ILE A 12 -8.43 -5.82 15.55
N ARG A 13 -8.75 -4.87 16.41
CA ARG A 13 -7.94 -4.48 17.56
C ARG A 13 -7.87 -5.60 18.62
N GLU A 14 -9.02 -6.15 18.99
CA GLU A 14 -9.14 -7.19 20.02
C GLU A 14 -8.49 -8.51 19.60
N HIS A 15 -8.53 -8.82 18.29
CA HIS A 15 -8.02 -10.06 17.72
C HIS A 15 -6.68 -9.90 16.97
N SER A 16 -5.96 -8.81 17.20
CA SER A 16 -4.72 -8.48 16.47
C SER A 16 -3.60 -9.52 16.60
N SER A 17 -3.59 -10.30 17.69
CA SER A 17 -2.62 -11.38 17.93
C SER A 17 -3.11 -12.77 17.49
N ASP A 18 -4.40 -12.93 17.19
CA ASP A 18 -5.02 -14.22 16.93
C ASP A 18 -4.59 -14.82 15.58
N ASP A 19 -4.68 -16.15 15.45
CA ASP A 19 -4.43 -16.82 14.18
C ASP A 19 -5.59 -16.56 13.21
N VAL A 20 -5.29 -15.89 12.10
CA VAL A 20 -6.27 -15.51 11.06
C VAL A 20 -6.98 -16.72 10.44
N ARG A 21 -6.35 -17.90 10.44
CA ARG A 21 -6.97 -19.14 9.94
C ARG A 21 -8.07 -19.62 10.88
N VAL A 22 -7.82 -19.51 12.17
CA VAL A 22 -8.82 -19.85 13.22
C VAL A 22 -9.98 -18.86 13.14
N LEU A 23 -9.69 -17.56 13.00
CA LEU A 23 -10.73 -16.54 12.85
C LEU A 23 -11.60 -16.80 11.62
N ALA A 24 -11.00 -17.17 10.48
CA ALA A 24 -11.74 -17.51 9.26
C ALA A 24 -12.73 -18.66 9.48
N LEU A 25 -12.32 -19.71 10.19
CA LEU A 25 -13.19 -20.85 10.53
C LEU A 25 -14.33 -20.46 11.47
N GLN A 26 -14.13 -19.42 12.27
CA GLN A 26 -15.11 -18.93 13.23
C GLN A 26 -16.00 -17.80 12.70
N ALA A 27 -15.88 -17.42 11.44
CA ALA A 27 -16.59 -16.27 10.83
C ALA A 27 -18.10 -16.27 11.13
N LYS A 28 -18.75 -17.44 11.15
CA LYS A 28 -20.18 -17.56 11.46
C LYS A 28 -20.58 -17.14 12.89
N LYS A 29 -19.62 -17.04 13.82
CA LYS A 29 -19.87 -16.57 15.20
C LYS A 29 -19.99 -15.05 15.28
N TYR A 30 -19.55 -14.33 14.25
CA TYR A 30 -19.47 -12.88 14.20
C TYR A 30 -20.21 -12.33 12.98
N PRO A 31 -21.55 -12.44 12.95
CA PRO A 31 -22.35 -12.09 11.76
C PRO A 31 -22.29 -10.61 11.38
N ASP A 32 -22.01 -9.72 12.34
CA ASP A 32 -21.95 -8.27 12.14
C ASP A 32 -20.56 -7.76 11.75
N ILE A 33 -19.57 -8.67 11.65
CA ILE A 33 -18.21 -8.33 11.32
C ILE A 33 -17.92 -8.65 9.84
N ASP A 34 -17.35 -7.68 9.11
CA ASP A 34 -16.75 -7.95 7.81
C ASP A 34 -15.46 -8.77 8.00
N MET A 35 -15.65 -10.09 8.13
CA MET A 35 -14.58 -11.01 8.44
C MET A 35 -13.47 -11.06 7.36
N PRO A 36 -13.77 -11.01 6.05
CA PRO A 36 -12.73 -10.92 5.02
C PRO A 36 -11.83 -9.70 5.21
N THR A 37 -12.41 -8.53 5.45
CA THR A 37 -11.66 -7.31 5.73
C THR A 37 -10.89 -7.42 7.04
N ALA A 38 -11.50 -7.90 8.13
CA ALA A 38 -10.83 -8.07 9.42
C ALA A 38 -9.58 -8.97 9.30
N ILE A 39 -9.72 -10.13 8.65
CA ILE A 39 -8.60 -11.06 8.42
C ILE A 39 -7.49 -10.40 7.62
N THR A 40 -7.82 -9.67 6.55
CA THR A 40 -6.84 -8.96 5.72
C THR A 40 -6.07 -7.94 6.54
N GLN A 41 -6.75 -7.15 7.37
CA GLN A 41 -6.11 -6.12 8.21
C GLN A 41 -5.24 -6.75 9.31
N ILE A 42 -5.71 -7.79 10.00
CA ILE A 42 -4.94 -8.49 11.03
C ILE A 42 -3.68 -9.14 10.43
N ALA A 43 -3.81 -9.85 9.30
CA ALA A 43 -2.69 -10.46 8.61
C ALA A 43 -1.68 -9.41 8.11
N GLY A 44 -2.20 -8.34 7.50
CA GLY A 44 -1.37 -7.24 7.01
C GLY A 44 -0.58 -6.56 8.12
N ARG A 45 -1.23 -6.29 9.26
CA ARG A 45 -0.57 -5.70 10.43
C ARG A 45 0.56 -6.57 10.98
N LYS A 46 0.41 -7.90 11.00
CA LYS A 46 1.47 -8.82 11.43
C LYS A 46 2.70 -8.75 10.52
N VAL A 47 2.50 -8.73 9.21
CA VAL A 47 3.61 -8.59 8.24
C VAL A 47 4.26 -7.21 8.36
N ALA A 48 3.47 -6.16 8.57
CA ALA A 48 3.97 -4.79 8.71
C ALA A 48 4.87 -4.60 9.93
N ALA A 49 4.63 -5.33 11.03
CA ALA A 49 5.46 -5.26 12.24
C ALA A 49 6.96 -5.51 11.94
N GLU A 50 7.26 -6.41 11.02
CA GLU A 50 8.64 -6.74 10.63
C GLU A 50 9.10 -5.93 9.40
N LYS A 51 8.21 -5.73 8.44
CA LYS A 51 8.56 -5.20 7.12
C LYS A 51 8.53 -3.68 7.05
N ILE A 52 7.58 -3.04 7.77
CA ILE A 52 7.31 -1.61 7.71
C ILE A 52 6.95 -1.10 9.13
N PRO A 53 7.86 -1.19 10.09
CA PRO A 53 7.57 -0.92 11.51
C PRO A 53 7.01 0.48 11.77
N SER A 54 7.44 1.50 11.04
CA SER A 54 6.90 2.86 11.21
C SER A 54 5.42 2.98 10.81
N TRP A 55 4.95 2.17 9.89
CA TRP A 55 3.53 2.12 9.53
C TRP A 55 2.74 1.26 10.53
N TRP A 56 3.35 0.19 11.03
CA TRP A 56 2.73 -0.67 12.04
C TRP A 56 2.37 0.08 13.33
N GLU A 57 3.16 1.08 13.72
CA GLU A 57 2.89 1.94 14.89
C GLU A 57 1.62 2.78 14.74
N ILE A 58 1.14 2.98 13.51
CA ILE A 58 -0.04 3.79 13.21
C ILE A 58 -1.27 2.89 13.04
N GLU A 59 -2.19 2.93 14.01
CA GLU A 59 -3.39 2.06 14.02
C GLU A 59 -4.31 2.26 12.81
N LYS A 60 -4.33 3.46 12.24
CA LYS A 60 -5.23 3.86 11.14
C LYS A 60 -4.78 3.42 9.77
N ILE A 61 -3.62 2.79 9.62
CA ILE A 61 -3.13 2.29 8.34
C ILE A 61 -3.99 1.12 7.86
N TRP A 62 -4.37 1.17 6.60
CA TRP A 62 -5.03 0.07 5.91
C TRP A 62 -4.00 -0.76 5.13
N TYR A 63 -4.18 -2.07 5.19
CA TYR A 63 -3.29 -3.04 4.54
C TYR A 63 -3.99 -3.70 3.37
N PRO A 64 -3.29 -3.91 2.23
CA PRO A 64 -3.82 -4.64 1.09
C PRO A 64 -3.82 -6.15 1.32
N LYS A 65 -4.38 -6.88 0.37
CA LYS A 65 -4.25 -8.34 0.33
C LYS A 65 -2.79 -8.77 0.40
N HIS A 66 -2.55 -9.95 0.96
CA HIS A 66 -1.23 -10.50 1.29
C HIS A 66 -0.19 -10.39 0.15
N LEU A 67 -0.58 -10.69 -1.10
CA LEU A 67 0.35 -10.67 -2.23
C LEU A 67 0.98 -9.27 -2.46
N SER A 68 0.18 -8.22 -2.42
CA SER A 68 0.67 -6.84 -2.62
C SER A 68 1.60 -6.42 -1.49
N LEU A 69 1.33 -6.88 -0.26
CA LEU A 69 2.18 -6.60 0.89
C LEU A 69 3.49 -7.38 0.84
N GLU A 70 3.49 -8.63 0.33
CA GLU A 70 4.71 -9.39 0.12
C GLU A 70 5.63 -8.77 -0.92
N GLN A 71 5.07 -8.23 -2.00
CA GLN A 71 5.82 -7.67 -3.12
C GLN A 71 6.35 -6.26 -2.86
N CYS A 72 5.79 -5.51 -1.90
CA CYS A 72 6.26 -4.16 -1.59
C CYS A 72 7.67 -4.17 -0.99
N SER A 73 8.37 -3.05 -1.11
CA SER A 73 9.66 -2.83 -0.45
C SER A 73 9.55 -2.92 1.07
N SER A 74 10.63 -3.37 1.72
CA SER A 74 10.78 -3.15 3.16
C SER A 74 11.04 -1.67 3.46
N GLU A 75 10.74 -1.24 4.69
CA GLU A 75 11.02 0.12 5.13
C GLU A 75 12.48 0.51 4.95
N ILE A 76 13.41 -0.39 5.27
CA ILE A 76 14.86 -0.15 5.12
C ILE A 76 15.19 0.13 3.65
N THR A 77 14.65 -0.66 2.73
CA THR A 77 14.86 -0.48 1.28
C THR A 77 14.25 0.82 0.78
N ALA A 78 13.01 1.13 1.18
CA ALA A 78 12.34 2.37 0.79
C ALA A 78 13.07 3.62 1.33
N ARG A 79 13.52 3.59 2.58
CA ARG A 79 14.36 4.67 3.17
C ARG A 79 15.68 4.83 2.47
N TYR A 80 16.33 3.73 2.04
CA TYR A 80 17.56 3.80 1.25
C TYR A 80 17.30 4.48 -0.09
N LYS A 81 16.27 4.05 -0.84
CA LYS A 81 15.89 4.68 -2.11
C LYS A 81 15.60 6.18 -1.93
N ALA A 82 14.87 6.56 -0.88
CA ALA A 82 14.51 7.94 -0.60
C ALA A 82 15.71 8.87 -0.38
N ARG A 83 16.85 8.37 0.08
CA ARG A 83 18.08 9.16 0.26
C ARG A 83 18.80 9.48 -1.04
N LEU A 84 18.48 8.75 -2.12
CA LEU A 84 19.17 8.90 -3.40
C LEU A 84 18.57 10.01 -4.26
N PHE A 85 17.32 10.44 -3.97
CA PHE A 85 16.57 11.33 -4.84
C PHE A 85 15.92 12.46 -4.05
N GLN A 86 15.94 13.66 -4.63
CA GLN A 86 15.24 14.85 -4.12
C GLN A 86 14.91 15.77 -5.30
N GLY A 87 13.92 16.62 -5.15
CA GLY A 87 13.52 17.56 -6.21
C GLY A 87 12.23 18.28 -5.88
N ASP A 88 11.65 18.90 -6.89
CA ASP A 88 10.35 19.58 -6.77
C ASP A 88 9.20 18.61 -7.03
N SER A 89 9.37 17.69 -8.00
CA SER A 89 8.29 16.83 -8.50
C SER A 89 8.74 15.38 -8.71
N LEU A 90 7.91 14.44 -8.20
CA LEU A 90 8.07 12.98 -8.32
C LEU A 90 6.84 12.38 -8.98
N THR A 91 7.05 11.41 -9.86
CA THR A 91 5.98 10.50 -10.29
C THR A 91 6.40 9.05 -10.09
N ASP A 92 5.63 8.30 -9.31
CA ASP A 92 5.73 6.85 -9.19
C ASP A 92 4.70 6.22 -10.13
N LEU A 93 5.18 5.57 -11.20
CA LEU A 93 4.33 4.93 -12.22
C LEU A 93 3.95 3.48 -11.89
N THR A 94 4.40 2.98 -10.75
CA THR A 94 4.21 1.58 -10.31
C THR A 94 3.82 1.51 -8.82
N GLY A 95 2.87 2.34 -8.43
CA GLY A 95 2.53 2.69 -7.06
C GLY A 95 2.40 1.52 -6.06
N GLY A 96 1.74 0.42 -6.47
CA GLY A 96 1.57 -0.76 -5.62
C GLY A 96 0.94 -0.42 -4.27
N PHE A 97 1.49 -0.94 -3.18
CA PHE A 97 1.02 -0.57 -1.83
C PHE A 97 1.41 0.86 -1.41
N GLY A 98 2.25 1.56 -2.18
CA GLY A 98 2.62 2.94 -1.91
C GLY A 98 3.80 3.13 -0.97
N ILE A 99 4.51 2.07 -0.58
CA ILE A 99 5.65 2.18 0.35
C ILE A 99 6.76 3.02 -0.25
N ASP A 100 7.26 2.66 -1.44
CA ASP A 100 8.34 3.43 -2.08
C ASP A 100 7.91 4.87 -2.32
N CYS A 101 6.71 5.10 -2.87
CA CYS A 101 6.17 6.44 -3.10
C CYS A 101 6.14 7.28 -1.83
N SER A 102 5.67 6.72 -0.71
CA SER A 102 5.55 7.43 0.57
C SER A 102 6.90 7.91 1.11
N PHE A 103 7.93 7.07 1.05
CA PHE A 103 9.26 7.46 1.52
C PHE A 103 9.97 8.39 0.55
N LEU A 104 9.90 8.14 -0.75
CA LEU A 104 10.47 9.01 -1.79
C LEU A 104 9.87 10.42 -1.72
N ALA A 105 8.54 10.53 -1.59
CA ALA A 105 7.83 11.80 -1.58
C ALA A 105 8.31 12.77 -0.47
N THR A 106 8.93 12.26 0.59
CA THR A 106 9.50 13.12 1.65
C THR A 106 10.63 14.04 1.15
N GLY A 107 11.28 13.70 0.04
CA GLY A 107 12.32 14.49 -0.62
C GLY A 107 11.80 15.43 -1.71
N PHE A 108 10.47 15.53 -1.92
CA PHE A 108 9.86 16.29 -3.01
C PHE A 108 8.75 17.23 -2.51
N LYS A 109 8.52 18.33 -3.21
CA LYS A 109 7.44 19.29 -2.89
C LYS A 109 6.07 18.75 -3.32
N SER A 110 6.03 17.95 -4.39
CA SER A 110 4.83 17.31 -4.91
C SER A 110 5.16 15.90 -5.42
N ALA A 111 4.22 14.98 -5.28
CA ALA A 111 4.34 13.65 -5.82
C ALA A 111 3.03 13.17 -6.46
N THR A 112 3.16 12.35 -7.49
CA THR A 112 2.03 11.64 -8.09
C THR A 112 2.28 10.14 -7.96
N TYR A 113 1.32 9.46 -7.37
CA TYR A 113 1.26 8.01 -7.28
C TYR A 113 0.28 7.50 -8.35
N VAL A 114 0.74 6.60 -9.22
CA VAL A 114 -0.06 6.01 -10.30
C VAL A 114 -0.15 4.50 -10.11
N GLU A 115 -1.34 3.96 -10.06
CA GLU A 115 -1.61 2.54 -9.88
C GLU A 115 -2.90 2.16 -10.63
N ARG A 116 -2.88 1.03 -11.34
CA ARG A 116 -4.03 0.54 -12.13
C ARG A 116 -5.09 -0.17 -11.29
N GLN A 117 -4.71 -0.75 -10.15
CA GLN A 117 -5.63 -1.46 -9.27
C GLN A 117 -6.36 -0.47 -8.37
N GLU A 118 -7.68 -0.34 -8.57
CA GLU A 118 -8.53 0.59 -7.82
C GLU A 118 -8.44 0.36 -6.29
N GLU A 119 -8.42 -0.89 -5.85
CA GLU A 119 -8.29 -1.25 -4.42
C GLU A 119 -7.01 -0.65 -3.80
N LEU A 120 -5.88 -0.70 -4.50
CA LEU A 120 -4.62 -0.13 -4.01
C LEU A 120 -4.65 1.39 -4.02
N CYS A 121 -5.30 2.01 -5.01
CA CYS A 121 -5.51 3.46 -5.04
C CYS A 121 -6.38 3.94 -3.87
N GLU A 122 -7.45 3.22 -3.51
CA GLU A 122 -8.27 3.54 -2.35
C GLU A 122 -7.49 3.45 -1.04
N ILE A 123 -6.66 2.41 -0.88
CA ILE A 123 -5.78 2.24 0.27
C ILE A 123 -4.74 3.36 0.34
N ALA A 124 -4.10 3.70 -0.77
CA ALA A 124 -3.11 4.78 -0.85
C ALA A 124 -3.75 6.15 -0.53
N ALA A 125 -4.93 6.44 -1.07
CA ALA A 125 -5.68 7.67 -0.82
C ALA A 125 -6.09 7.82 0.65
N HIS A 126 -6.29 6.70 1.37
CA HIS A 126 -6.51 6.71 2.82
C HIS A 126 -5.19 6.86 3.59
N ASN A 127 -4.16 6.09 3.24
CA ASN A 127 -2.93 6.01 4.03
C ASN A 127 -2.06 7.27 3.92
N PHE A 128 -1.94 7.89 2.74
CA PHE A 128 -1.08 9.08 2.59
C PHE A 128 -1.48 10.24 3.50
N PRO A 129 -2.76 10.65 3.63
CA PRO A 129 -3.16 11.64 4.64
C PRO A 129 -2.89 11.21 6.08
N VAL A 130 -3.10 9.93 6.42
CA VAL A 130 -2.80 9.37 7.76
C VAL A 130 -1.30 9.49 8.09
N LEU A 131 -0.44 9.42 7.06
CA LEU A 131 1.00 9.58 7.15
C LEU A 131 1.46 11.05 7.04
N ASN A 132 0.52 12.02 6.97
CA ASN A 132 0.78 13.44 6.73
C ASN A 132 1.43 13.74 5.36
N LEU A 133 1.22 12.88 4.36
CA LEU A 133 1.75 13.01 3.00
C LEU A 133 0.69 13.61 2.05
N ASN A 134 0.08 14.74 2.43
CA ASN A 134 -1.01 15.38 1.70
C ASN A 134 -0.60 15.95 0.33
N HIS A 135 0.70 16.01 0.04
CA HIS A 135 1.25 16.46 -1.25
C HIS A 135 1.35 15.34 -2.29
N ILE A 136 0.92 14.11 -1.97
CA ILE A 136 0.85 13.00 -2.91
C ILE A 136 -0.54 12.97 -3.56
N ASN A 137 -0.56 13.06 -4.88
CA ASN A 137 -1.77 12.94 -5.69
C ASN A 137 -1.93 11.49 -6.18
N VAL A 138 -3.04 10.84 -5.85
CA VAL A 138 -3.34 9.47 -6.27
C VAL A 138 -4.06 9.46 -7.62
N ARG A 139 -3.56 8.65 -8.57
CA ARG A 139 -4.14 8.42 -9.89
C ARG A 139 -4.41 6.94 -10.09
N ASN A 140 -5.68 6.60 -10.34
CA ASN A 140 -6.05 5.24 -10.75
C ASN A 140 -5.97 5.15 -12.27
N GLU A 141 -4.79 4.81 -12.77
CA GLU A 141 -4.48 4.79 -14.20
C GLU A 141 -3.35 3.79 -14.50
N ASP A 142 -3.24 3.36 -15.75
CA ASP A 142 -2.08 2.59 -16.21
C ASP A 142 -0.85 3.49 -16.29
N GLY A 143 0.28 3.06 -15.69
CA GLY A 143 1.49 3.87 -15.61
C GLY A 143 2.09 4.22 -16.99
N VAL A 144 1.95 3.33 -17.98
CA VAL A 144 2.44 3.59 -19.35
C VAL A 144 1.54 4.63 -20.04
N ALA A 145 0.24 4.51 -19.89
CA ALA A 145 -0.71 5.49 -20.43
C ALA A 145 -0.49 6.86 -19.80
N TYR A 146 -0.34 6.92 -18.47
CA TYR A 146 -0.07 8.16 -17.75
C TYR A 146 1.25 8.81 -18.19
N LEU A 147 2.32 8.03 -18.37
CA LEU A 147 3.63 8.52 -18.85
C LEU A 147 3.53 9.26 -20.19
N GLN A 148 2.63 8.84 -21.09
CA GLN A 148 2.46 9.46 -22.40
C GLN A 148 1.81 10.84 -22.35
N THR A 149 1.09 11.16 -21.28
CA THR A 149 0.28 12.37 -21.14
C THR A 149 0.74 13.30 -20.02
N MET A 150 1.57 12.82 -19.10
CA MET A 150 2.04 13.61 -17.96
C MET A 150 2.98 14.74 -18.38
N SER A 151 2.98 15.81 -17.60
CA SER A 151 3.99 16.85 -17.72
C SER A 151 5.37 16.36 -17.24
N PRO A 152 6.48 16.92 -17.74
CA PRO A 152 7.81 16.60 -17.23
C PRO A 152 7.92 16.80 -15.72
N VAL A 153 8.66 15.90 -15.07
CA VAL A 153 8.93 15.93 -13.61
C VAL A 153 10.41 15.71 -13.36
N ASP A 154 10.90 16.05 -12.16
CA ASP A 154 12.31 15.90 -11.83
C ASP A 154 12.72 14.42 -11.64
N CYS A 155 11.78 13.59 -11.16
CA CYS A 155 12.04 12.18 -10.92
C CYS A 155 10.85 11.31 -11.32
N ILE A 156 11.12 10.24 -12.07
CA ILE A 156 10.18 9.15 -12.35
C ILE A 156 10.69 7.89 -11.65
N PHE A 157 9.85 7.30 -10.81
CA PHE A 157 10.14 6.03 -10.16
C PHE A 157 9.39 4.89 -10.85
N LEU A 158 10.11 3.76 -11.06
CA LEU A 158 9.61 2.55 -11.69
C LEU A 158 10.15 1.32 -10.95
N ASP A 159 9.25 0.51 -10.38
CA ASP A 159 9.56 -0.81 -9.81
C ASP A 159 8.44 -1.79 -10.17
N PRO A 160 8.37 -2.26 -11.43
CA PRO A 160 7.29 -3.11 -11.90
C PRO A 160 7.27 -4.45 -11.16
N ALA A 161 6.07 -4.94 -10.86
CA ALA A 161 5.86 -6.19 -10.15
C ALA A 161 6.54 -7.37 -10.87
N ARG A 162 7.29 -8.19 -10.12
CA ARG A 162 7.97 -9.38 -10.65
C ARG A 162 7.04 -10.56 -10.91
N ARG A 163 5.81 -10.50 -10.43
CA ARG A 163 4.78 -11.52 -10.58
C ARG A 163 3.47 -10.88 -11.05
N ASN A 164 2.74 -11.60 -11.89
CA ASN A 164 1.40 -11.20 -12.29
C ASN A 164 0.40 -11.40 -11.12
N GLU A 165 -0.84 -10.93 -11.30
CA GLU A 165 -1.92 -11.03 -10.31
C GLU A 165 -2.23 -12.46 -9.86
N HIS A 166 -1.81 -13.46 -10.63
CA HIS A 166 -1.96 -14.90 -10.34
C HIS A 166 -0.69 -15.53 -9.75
N GLY A 167 0.31 -14.73 -9.36
CA GLY A 167 1.57 -15.21 -8.76
C GLY A 167 2.58 -15.81 -9.75
N GLY A 168 2.29 -15.84 -11.05
CA GLY A 168 3.23 -16.23 -12.10
C GLY A 168 4.34 -15.20 -12.28
N LYS A 169 5.57 -15.66 -12.64
CA LYS A 169 6.68 -14.74 -12.95
C LYS A 169 6.31 -13.91 -14.18
N THR A 170 6.42 -12.59 -14.08
CA THR A 170 6.42 -11.72 -15.26
C THR A 170 7.68 -11.97 -16.08
N VAL A 171 7.54 -11.94 -17.41
CA VAL A 171 8.68 -12.08 -18.31
C VAL A 171 9.66 -10.95 -18.03
N SER A 172 10.94 -11.31 -17.90
CA SER A 172 12.02 -10.33 -17.81
C SER A 172 11.96 -9.38 -18.99
N ILE A 173 12.03 -8.08 -18.75
CA ILE A 173 12.28 -7.10 -19.79
C ILE A 173 13.71 -7.38 -20.27
N ALA A 174 13.83 -7.89 -21.49
CA ALA A 174 15.11 -8.12 -22.15
C ALA A 174 15.64 -6.81 -22.72
#